data_18430d162ba77d255d57f4912a45cb98
#
_entry.id   18430d162ba77d255d57f4912a45cb98
#
_cell.length_a   1.000
_cell.length_b   1.000
_cell.length_c   1.000
_cell.angle_alpha   90.00
_cell.angle_beta   90.00
_cell.angle_gamma   90.00
#
_symmetry.space_group_name_H-M   'P 1'
#
loop_
_entity.id
_entity.type
_entity.pdbx_description
1 polymer ?
#
loop_
_entity_poly.entity_id
_entity_poly.type
_entity_poly.pdbx_seq_one_letter_code
_entity_poly.pdbx_strand_id
1 'polypeptide(L)'
;MNAKAFMMALTTVVIWGSTFAAIRASLHGGYTAGHLVFTRYFIASMIFIVLALLPGIRIRVPDKKDLVKIMLLGFVGITLYNIGVTFGELTVSAGTAGMLIGSTPVFTALIAVLVLKEHPGAAGWIGLSIGFIGIILITLGTSGSSFSISQGALLVLMAAIATSVFFVFQKSLHYRYTPLELTAYFTWAGTLPFVIFTPGLFESIQQATLEANLSALYTGIFPAAIAYITWATALSLGRASTVTSMLYVEPVIAIFVAWLWLNEWPSTLSLIGGIVAISGVVVVNGLGKKHRNISKKAA
;
A
#
# COMPACT_ATOMS: atom_id res chain seq x y z
N MET A 1 -15.84 -1.94 17.21
CA MET A 1 -14.70 -0.98 17.21
C MET A 1 -15.15 0.27 17.93
N ASN A 2 -14.33 0.85 18.82
CA ASN A 2 -14.69 2.11 19.46
C ASN A 2 -14.58 3.28 18.45
N ALA A 3 -15.24 4.42 18.74
CA ALA A 3 -15.30 5.55 17.81
C ALA A 3 -13.90 6.10 17.46
N LYS A 4 -12.97 6.15 18.43
CA LYS A 4 -11.60 6.62 18.19
C LYS A 4 -10.83 5.72 17.23
N ALA A 5 -10.91 4.38 17.42
CA ALA A 5 -10.27 3.44 16.49
C ALA A 5 -10.88 3.51 15.09
N PHE A 6 -12.20 3.73 14.98
CA PHE A 6 -12.87 3.92 13.70
C PHE A 6 -12.39 5.17 12.99
N MET A 7 -12.34 6.31 13.68
CA MET A 7 -11.88 7.57 13.11
C MET A 7 -10.42 7.48 12.65
N MET A 8 -9.53 6.88 13.46
CA MET A 8 -8.12 6.69 13.08
C MET A 8 -7.97 5.81 11.84
N ALA A 9 -8.71 4.68 11.76
CA ALA A 9 -8.69 3.80 10.59
C ALA A 9 -9.26 4.49 9.36
N LEU A 10 -10.38 5.22 9.49
CA LEU A 10 -10.99 5.96 8.40
C LEU A 10 -10.03 7.04 7.86
N THR A 11 -9.40 7.81 8.75
CA THR A 11 -8.39 8.81 8.39
C THR A 11 -7.26 8.16 7.57
N THR A 12 -6.75 7.02 8.02
CA THR A 12 -5.71 6.28 7.28
C THR A 12 -6.17 5.89 5.88
N VAL A 13 -7.36 5.28 5.77
CA VAL A 13 -7.88 4.77 4.50
C VAL A 13 -8.15 5.92 3.51
N VAL A 14 -8.65 7.06 3.99
CA VAL A 14 -8.83 8.26 3.17
C VAL A 14 -7.49 8.81 2.68
N ILE A 15 -6.49 8.89 3.56
CA ILE A 15 -5.15 9.35 3.20
C ILE A 15 -4.50 8.39 2.18
N TRP A 16 -4.53 7.08 2.41
CA TRP A 16 -3.93 6.13 1.48
C TRP A 16 -4.68 6.07 0.15
N GLY A 17 -6.02 6.04 0.16
CA GLY A 17 -6.81 6.07 -1.07
C GLY A 17 -6.59 7.32 -1.92
N SER A 18 -6.42 8.49 -1.29
CA SER A 18 -6.13 9.73 -2.01
C SER A 18 -4.68 9.85 -2.52
N THR A 19 -3.77 8.97 -2.05
CA THR A 19 -2.37 8.96 -2.46
C THR A 19 -2.21 8.76 -3.97
N PHE A 20 -2.99 7.88 -4.57
CA PHE A 20 -2.93 7.58 -6.00
C PHE A 20 -3.22 8.83 -6.85
N ALA A 21 -4.27 9.57 -6.51
CA ALA A 21 -4.58 10.82 -7.20
C ALA A 21 -3.46 11.88 -7.01
N ALA A 22 -2.89 11.98 -5.81
CA ALA A 22 -1.80 12.91 -5.55
C ALA A 22 -0.50 12.53 -6.28
N ILE A 23 -0.17 11.23 -6.41
CA ILE A 23 0.94 10.76 -7.25
C ILE A 23 0.69 11.18 -8.70
N ARG A 24 -0.49 10.89 -9.22
CA ARG A 24 -0.88 11.21 -10.59
C ARG A 24 -0.82 12.72 -10.87
N ALA A 25 -1.34 13.55 -9.97
CA ALA A 25 -1.26 15.01 -10.06
C ALA A 25 0.20 15.51 -10.09
N SER A 26 1.07 14.93 -9.26
CA SER A 26 2.50 15.27 -9.27
C SER A 26 3.17 14.90 -10.58
N LEU A 27 2.87 13.73 -11.15
CA LEU A 27 3.42 13.27 -12.43
C LEU A 27 2.95 14.15 -13.59
N HIS A 28 1.66 14.48 -13.66
CA HIS A 28 1.09 15.37 -14.68
C HIS A 28 1.63 16.79 -14.58
N GLY A 29 1.98 17.25 -13.39
CA GLY A 29 2.46 18.59 -13.13
C GLY A 29 3.97 18.78 -13.25
N GLY A 30 4.72 17.78 -13.78
CA GLY A 30 6.12 17.94 -14.18
C GLY A 30 7.14 17.13 -13.37
N TYR A 31 6.73 16.39 -12.33
CA TYR A 31 7.66 15.47 -11.68
C TYR A 31 7.95 14.25 -12.55
N THR A 32 9.23 13.85 -12.63
CA THR A 32 9.53 12.48 -13.05
C THR A 32 9.14 11.49 -11.95
N ALA A 33 8.82 10.25 -12.30
CA ALA A 33 8.48 9.23 -11.32
C ALA A 33 9.61 9.01 -10.29
N GLY A 34 10.88 9.07 -10.74
CA GLY A 34 12.05 8.95 -9.88
C GLY A 34 12.17 10.10 -8.87
N HIS A 35 12.05 11.35 -9.33
CA HIS A 35 12.09 12.52 -8.45
C HIS A 35 10.95 12.50 -7.43
N LEU A 36 9.77 12.09 -7.84
CA LEU A 36 8.61 12.01 -6.95
C LEU A 36 8.81 10.98 -5.83
N VAL A 37 9.25 9.75 -6.15
CA VAL A 37 9.47 8.74 -5.09
C VAL A 37 10.56 9.18 -4.13
N PHE A 38 11.65 9.78 -4.61
CA PHE A 38 12.68 10.30 -3.73
C PHE A 38 12.15 11.42 -2.83
N THR A 39 11.48 12.44 -3.40
CA THR A 39 10.92 13.58 -2.64
C THR A 39 10.00 13.09 -1.53
N ARG A 40 9.06 12.19 -1.83
CA ARG A 40 8.11 11.63 -0.85
C ARG A 40 8.81 10.96 0.33
N TYR A 41 9.75 10.08 0.04
CA TYR A 41 10.41 9.30 1.09
C TYR A 41 11.55 10.04 1.79
N PHE A 42 12.14 11.02 1.14
CA PHE A 42 13.03 11.97 1.79
C PHE A 42 12.28 12.78 2.86
N ILE A 43 11.11 13.35 2.51
CA ILE A 43 10.25 14.08 3.45
C ILE A 43 9.84 13.17 4.61
N ALA A 44 9.36 11.96 4.32
CA ALA A 44 8.97 10.99 5.35
C ALA A 44 10.16 10.63 6.26
N SER A 45 11.34 10.41 5.69
CA SER A 45 12.56 10.12 6.46
C SER A 45 12.94 11.26 7.39
N MET A 46 12.82 12.51 6.92
CA MET A 46 13.06 13.70 7.76
C MET A 46 12.06 13.80 8.90
N ILE A 47 10.77 13.52 8.65
CA ILE A 47 9.74 13.49 9.69
C ILE A 47 10.10 12.46 10.76
N PHE A 48 10.49 11.23 10.38
CA PHE A 48 10.88 10.21 11.37
C PHE A 48 12.17 10.55 12.11
N ILE A 49 13.12 11.27 11.49
CA ILE A 49 14.30 11.80 12.18
C ILE A 49 13.87 12.85 13.22
N VAL A 50 13.03 13.80 12.83
CA VAL A 50 12.51 14.81 13.77
C VAL A 50 11.76 14.15 14.92
N LEU A 51 10.90 13.18 14.65
CA LEU A 51 10.18 12.42 15.68
C LEU A 51 11.14 11.68 16.63
N ALA A 52 12.24 11.12 16.12
CA ALA A 52 13.24 10.44 16.93
C ALA A 52 14.00 11.38 17.88
N LEU A 53 14.07 12.68 17.54
CA LEU A 53 14.72 13.71 18.36
C LEU A 53 13.77 14.35 19.39
N LEU A 54 12.45 14.11 19.31
CA LEU A 54 11.48 14.70 20.23
C LEU A 54 11.53 14.03 21.62
N PRO A 55 11.45 14.82 22.70
CA PRO A 55 11.36 14.28 24.05
C PRO A 55 10.14 13.34 24.20
N GLY A 56 10.35 12.17 24.80
CA GLY A 56 9.30 11.19 25.03
C GLY A 56 9.07 10.17 23.90
N ILE A 57 9.62 10.38 22.71
CA ILE A 57 9.61 9.40 21.61
C ILE A 57 10.96 8.68 21.59
N ARG A 58 10.93 7.34 21.72
CA ARG A 58 12.17 6.54 21.68
C ARG A 58 12.12 5.65 20.43
N ILE A 59 12.99 5.94 19.46
CA ILE A 59 13.32 5.07 18.35
C ILE A 59 14.70 4.49 18.64
N ARG A 60 14.74 3.23 19.10
CA ARG A 60 16.00 2.55 19.47
C ARG A 60 16.80 2.23 18.20
N VAL A 61 18.11 2.01 18.36
CA VAL A 61 18.90 1.42 17.27
C VAL A 61 18.51 -0.07 17.13
N PRO A 62 18.24 -0.55 15.90
CA PRO A 62 17.85 -1.94 15.72
C PRO A 62 19.00 -2.91 16.04
N ASP A 63 18.66 -4.09 16.55
CA ASP A 63 19.62 -5.16 16.82
C ASP A 63 20.36 -5.54 15.53
N LYS A 64 21.67 -5.75 15.62
CA LYS A 64 22.51 -6.14 14.45
C LYS A 64 21.99 -7.36 13.71
N LYS A 65 21.44 -8.35 14.45
CA LYS A 65 20.85 -9.57 13.87
C LYS A 65 19.61 -9.32 13.00
N ASP A 66 18.90 -8.22 13.24
CA ASP A 66 17.68 -7.86 12.51
C ASP A 66 17.94 -6.90 11.36
N LEU A 67 19.13 -6.27 11.31
CA LEU A 67 19.47 -5.22 10.37
C LEU A 67 19.28 -5.66 8.92
N VAL A 68 19.81 -6.84 8.55
CA VAL A 68 19.67 -7.39 7.19
C VAL A 68 18.20 -7.58 6.83
N LYS A 69 17.41 -8.11 7.76
CA LYS A 69 15.97 -8.31 7.54
C LYS A 69 15.22 -6.99 7.40
N ILE A 70 15.55 -5.98 8.21
CA ILE A 70 14.98 -4.64 8.13
C ILE A 70 15.33 -4.00 6.80
N MET A 71 16.59 -4.08 6.35
CA MET A 71 17.04 -3.54 5.06
C MET A 71 16.29 -4.19 3.89
N LEU A 72 16.21 -5.52 3.86
CA LEU A 72 15.50 -6.27 2.82
C LEU A 72 14.00 -5.94 2.81
N LEU A 73 13.37 -5.87 3.97
CA LEU A 73 11.95 -5.53 4.07
C LEU A 73 11.68 -4.07 3.72
N GLY A 74 12.57 -3.15 4.10
CA GLY A 74 12.49 -1.75 3.65
C GLY A 74 12.63 -1.64 2.13
N PHE A 75 13.57 -2.37 1.53
CA PHE A 75 13.71 -2.44 0.08
C PHE A 75 12.47 -3.00 -0.61
N VAL A 76 11.93 -4.12 -0.14
CA VAL A 76 10.74 -4.74 -0.75
C VAL A 76 9.49 -3.91 -0.51
N GLY A 77 9.23 -3.52 0.76
CA GLY A 77 7.96 -2.88 1.15
C GLY A 77 7.90 -1.37 0.87
N ILE A 78 9.05 -0.71 0.74
CA ILE A 78 9.10 0.72 0.43
C ILE A 78 9.64 0.94 -0.99
N THR A 79 10.85 0.46 -1.30
CA THR A 79 11.48 0.77 -2.59
C THR A 79 10.72 0.12 -3.75
N LEU A 80 10.59 -1.21 -3.78
CA LEU A 80 9.93 -1.91 -4.88
C LEU A 80 8.44 -1.54 -4.98
N TYR A 81 7.76 -1.43 -3.84
CA TYR A 81 6.36 -1.03 -3.81
C TYR A 81 6.17 0.36 -4.46
N ASN A 82 6.94 1.36 -4.04
CA ASN A 82 6.72 2.72 -4.53
C ASN A 82 7.24 2.93 -5.95
N ILE A 83 8.30 2.24 -6.37
CA ILE A 83 8.67 2.17 -7.79
C ILE A 83 7.51 1.60 -8.59
N GLY A 84 6.97 0.45 -8.18
CA GLY A 84 5.87 -0.20 -8.90
C GLY A 84 4.63 0.68 -9.02
N VAL A 85 4.20 1.34 -7.93
CA VAL A 85 3.05 2.24 -7.96
C VAL A 85 3.34 3.49 -8.78
N THR A 86 4.41 4.23 -8.47
CA THR A 86 4.64 5.55 -9.06
C THR A 86 4.99 5.46 -10.55
N PHE A 87 5.81 4.49 -10.96
CA PHE A 87 6.11 4.26 -12.38
C PHE A 87 4.92 3.61 -13.10
N GLY A 88 4.12 2.80 -12.41
CA GLY A 88 2.90 2.22 -12.95
C GLY A 88 1.86 3.28 -13.28
N GLU A 89 1.71 4.28 -12.44
CA GLU A 89 0.78 5.39 -12.66
C GLU A 89 1.18 6.32 -13.82
N LEU A 90 2.33 6.16 -14.45
CA LEU A 90 2.61 6.83 -15.72
C LEU A 90 1.62 6.44 -16.82
N THR A 91 1.11 5.21 -16.79
CA THR A 91 0.22 4.68 -17.83
C THR A 91 -1.11 4.12 -17.30
N VAL A 92 -1.26 3.97 -15.99
CA VAL A 92 -2.48 3.47 -15.33
C VAL A 92 -3.13 4.62 -14.56
N SER A 93 -4.45 4.75 -14.66
CA SER A 93 -5.19 5.77 -13.90
C SER A 93 -5.10 5.53 -12.39
N ALA A 94 -5.17 6.61 -11.61
CA ALA A 94 -5.09 6.55 -10.14
C ALA A 94 -6.12 5.60 -9.52
N GLY A 95 -7.37 5.63 -9.98
CA GLY A 95 -8.43 4.72 -9.50
C GLY A 95 -8.13 3.26 -9.81
N THR A 96 -7.56 2.96 -10.99
CA THR A 96 -7.19 1.59 -11.37
C THR A 96 -5.97 1.11 -10.58
N ALA A 97 -4.97 1.96 -10.34
CA ALA A 97 -3.84 1.65 -9.48
C ALA A 97 -4.31 1.30 -8.05
N GLY A 98 -5.24 2.10 -7.50
CA GLY A 98 -5.86 1.82 -6.20
C GLY A 98 -6.61 0.47 -6.16
N MET A 99 -7.32 0.09 -7.23
CA MET A 99 -7.98 -1.22 -7.32
C MET A 99 -6.97 -2.37 -7.38
N LEU A 100 -5.89 -2.24 -8.15
CA LEU A 100 -4.83 -3.24 -8.23
C LEU A 100 -4.13 -3.41 -6.88
N ILE A 101 -3.81 -2.34 -6.18
CA ILE A 101 -3.24 -2.40 -4.81
C ILE A 101 -4.27 -2.95 -3.83
N GLY A 102 -5.56 -2.62 -3.96
CA GLY A 102 -6.64 -3.20 -3.16
C GLY A 102 -6.77 -4.72 -3.29
N SER A 103 -6.16 -5.33 -4.30
CA SER A 103 -6.06 -6.78 -4.45
C SER A 103 -4.92 -7.44 -3.65
N THR A 104 -4.07 -6.66 -2.96
CA THR A 104 -2.98 -7.15 -2.08
C THR A 104 -3.40 -8.30 -1.15
N PRO A 105 -4.59 -8.32 -0.52
CA PRO A 105 -4.98 -9.44 0.33
C PRO A 105 -5.04 -10.79 -0.39
N VAL A 106 -5.30 -10.82 -1.69
CA VAL A 106 -5.29 -12.06 -2.50
C VAL A 106 -3.87 -12.62 -2.56
N PHE A 107 -2.88 -11.78 -2.88
CA PHE A 107 -1.48 -12.18 -2.90
C PHE A 107 -0.96 -12.52 -1.51
N THR A 108 -1.36 -11.77 -0.49
CA THR A 108 -0.99 -12.05 0.91
C THR A 108 -1.49 -13.42 1.36
N ALA A 109 -2.74 -13.79 1.02
CA ALA A 109 -3.30 -15.09 1.32
C ALA A 109 -2.57 -16.21 0.56
N LEU A 110 -2.24 -16.00 -0.72
CA LEU A 110 -1.46 -16.96 -1.50
C LEU A 110 -0.06 -17.18 -0.90
N ILE A 111 0.64 -16.10 -0.54
CA ILE A 111 1.96 -16.20 0.09
C ILE A 111 1.87 -16.91 1.45
N ALA A 112 0.82 -16.65 2.24
CA ALA A 112 0.60 -17.34 3.51
C ALA A 112 0.40 -18.85 3.30
N VAL A 113 -0.32 -19.26 2.26
CA VAL A 113 -0.46 -20.68 1.88
C VAL A 113 0.89 -21.28 1.50
N LEU A 114 1.64 -20.63 0.62
CA LEU A 114 2.90 -21.17 0.07
C LEU A 114 4.04 -21.18 1.10
N VAL A 115 4.19 -20.09 1.86
CA VAL A 115 5.34 -19.89 2.77
C VAL A 115 5.03 -20.34 4.18
N LEU A 116 3.86 -20.00 4.72
CA LEU A 116 3.46 -20.36 6.08
C LEU A 116 2.73 -21.71 6.13
N LYS A 117 2.52 -22.35 4.96
CA LYS A 117 1.82 -23.64 4.83
C LYS A 117 0.42 -23.60 5.46
N GLU A 118 -0.22 -22.43 5.41
CA GLU A 118 -1.60 -22.27 5.86
C GLU A 118 -2.55 -23.00 4.90
N HIS A 119 -3.58 -23.66 5.43
CA HIS A 119 -4.57 -24.38 4.62
C HIS A 119 -5.87 -23.56 4.59
N PRO A 120 -6.22 -22.91 3.46
CA PRO A 120 -7.37 -22.02 3.38
C PRO A 120 -8.71 -22.76 3.34
N GLY A 121 -8.70 -24.10 3.17
CA GLY A 121 -9.92 -24.87 2.93
C GLY A 121 -10.55 -24.58 1.55
N ALA A 122 -11.64 -25.30 1.20
CA ALA A 122 -12.30 -25.15 -0.10
C ALA A 122 -12.81 -23.70 -0.32
N ALA A 123 -13.45 -23.10 0.67
CA ALA A 123 -13.94 -21.73 0.56
C ALA A 123 -12.80 -20.71 0.35
N GLY A 124 -11.65 -20.93 0.98
CA GLY A 124 -10.47 -20.08 0.77
C GLY A 124 -9.93 -20.18 -0.65
N TRP A 125 -9.85 -21.38 -1.23
CA TRP A 125 -9.45 -21.58 -2.62
C TRP A 125 -10.43 -20.94 -3.62
N ILE A 126 -11.75 -21.09 -3.37
CA ILE A 126 -12.77 -20.41 -4.18
C ILE A 126 -12.58 -18.88 -4.13
N GLY A 127 -12.41 -18.32 -2.95
CA GLY A 127 -12.20 -16.88 -2.78
C GLY A 127 -10.92 -16.38 -3.45
N LEU A 128 -9.81 -17.14 -3.38
CA LEU A 128 -8.58 -16.84 -4.10
C LEU A 128 -8.79 -16.84 -5.62
N SER A 129 -9.49 -17.86 -6.17
CA SER A 129 -9.78 -17.96 -7.60
C SER A 129 -10.61 -16.76 -8.06
N ILE A 130 -11.66 -16.39 -7.33
CA ILE A 130 -12.49 -15.20 -7.62
C ILE A 130 -11.61 -13.94 -7.58
N GLY A 131 -10.75 -13.79 -6.57
CA GLY A 131 -9.83 -12.67 -6.46
C GLY A 131 -8.89 -12.55 -7.66
N PHE A 132 -8.29 -13.65 -8.10
CA PHE A 132 -7.43 -13.67 -9.30
C PHE A 132 -8.18 -13.33 -10.59
N ILE A 133 -9.41 -13.81 -10.78
CA ILE A 133 -10.25 -13.42 -11.91
C ILE A 133 -10.47 -11.89 -11.89
N GLY A 134 -10.76 -11.32 -10.73
CA GLY A 134 -10.90 -9.88 -10.56
C GLY A 134 -9.63 -9.10 -10.95
N ILE A 135 -8.45 -9.57 -10.53
CA ILE A 135 -7.16 -8.97 -10.90
C ILE A 135 -6.95 -9.00 -12.41
N ILE A 136 -7.25 -10.12 -13.07
CA ILE A 136 -7.14 -10.25 -14.52
C ILE A 136 -8.06 -9.24 -15.22
N LEU A 137 -9.32 -9.12 -14.78
CA LEU A 137 -10.27 -8.16 -15.35
C LEU A 137 -9.81 -6.69 -15.15
N ILE A 138 -9.31 -6.33 -13.97
CA ILE A 138 -8.74 -4.99 -13.75
C ILE A 138 -7.59 -4.73 -14.71
N THR A 139 -6.67 -5.70 -14.82
CA THR A 139 -5.46 -5.57 -15.64
C THR A 139 -5.79 -5.44 -17.13
N LEU A 140 -6.70 -6.26 -17.65
CA LEU A 140 -7.18 -6.16 -19.02
C LEU A 140 -7.92 -4.83 -19.29
N GLY A 141 -8.63 -4.32 -18.30
CA GLY A 141 -9.31 -3.03 -18.39
C GLY A 141 -8.39 -1.83 -18.52
N THR A 142 -7.07 -1.96 -18.23
CA THR A 142 -6.10 -0.85 -18.36
C THR A 142 -5.71 -0.54 -19.81
N SER A 143 -5.94 -1.45 -20.74
CA SER A 143 -5.45 -1.35 -22.12
C SER A 143 -6.53 -0.89 -23.12
N GLY A 144 -7.66 -0.39 -22.64
CA GLY A 144 -8.75 0.07 -23.50
C GLY A 144 -9.35 -1.08 -24.34
N SER A 145 -9.44 -0.89 -25.67
CA SER A 145 -10.05 -1.86 -26.58
C SER A 145 -9.12 -3.02 -26.99
N SER A 146 -7.84 -2.96 -26.67
CA SER A 146 -6.87 -4.02 -26.95
C SER A 146 -6.76 -4.98 -25.77
N PHE A 147 -6.85 -6.30 -26.00
CA PHE A 147 -6.55 -7.32 -25.00
C PHE A 147 -5.03 -7.42 -24.75
N SER A 148 -4.41 -6.31 -24.39
CA SER A 148 -2.99 -6.25 -24.05
C SER A 148 -2.83 -5.88 -22.56
N ILE A 149 -1.76 -6.35 -21.95
CA ILE A 149 -1.44 -6.01 -20.56
C ILE A 149 -0.54 -4.78 -20.59
N SER A 150 -0.95 -3.68 -19.95
CA SER A 150 -0.11 -2.49 -19.87
C SER A 150 1.10 -2.72 -18.93
N GLN A 151 2.26 -2.19 -19.32
CA GLN A 151 3.46 -2.25 -18.46
C GLN A 151 3.22 -1.63 -17.09
N GLY A 152 2.46 -0.54 -17.03
CA GLY A 152 2.09 0.10 -15.76
C GLY A 152 1.26 -0.81 -14.87
N ALA A 153 0.31 -1.58 -15.42
CA ALA A 153 -0.46 -2.53 -14.63
C ALA A 153 0.44 -3.64 -14.04
N LEU A 154 1.41 -4.14 -14.81
CA LEU A 154 2.39 -5.11 -14.31
C LEU A 154 3.25 -4.53 -13.18
N LEU A 155 3.67 -3.27 -13.28
CA LEU A 155 4.41 -2.58 -12.22
C LEU A 155 3.59 -2.43 -10.94
N VAL A 156 2.30 -2.07 -11.06
CA VAL A 156 1.41 -1.97 -9.90
C VAL A 156 1.13 -3.36 -9.30
N LEU A 157 0.99 -4.42 -10.12
CA LEU A 157 0.87 -5.79 -9.61
C LEU A 157 2.16 -6.24 -8.90
N MET A 158 3.33 -5.91 -9.42
CA MET A 158 4.61 -6.13 -8.73
C MET A 158 4.61 -5.45 -7.35
N ALA A 159 4.11 -4.20 -7.27
CA ALA A 159 3.96 -3.50 -6.00
C ALA A 159 3.00 -4.22 -5.03
N ALA A 160 1.86 -4.72 -5.51
CA ALA A 160 0.91 -5.50 -4.71
C ALA A 160 1.54 -6.80 -4.17
N ILE A 161 2.37 -7.48 -4.96
CA ILE A 161 3.13 -8.65 -4.52
C ILE A 161 4.19 -8.25 -3.50
N ALA A 162 4.98 -7.20 -3.77
CA ALA A 162 6.02 -6.72 -2.88
C ALA A 162 5.47 -6.35 -1.49
N THR A 163 4.37 -5.60 -1.43
CA THR A 163 3.73 -5.27 -0.15
C THR A 163 3.14 -6.49 0.54
N SER A 164 2.67 -7.49 -0.22
CA SER A 164 2.20 -8.76 0.35
C SER A 164 3.32 -9.55 1.01
N VAL A 165 4.48 -9.64 0.36
CA VAL A 165 5.71 -10.22 0.94
C VAL A 165 6.09 -9.46 2.21
N PHE A 166 6.15 -8.14 2.13
CA PHE A 166 6.44 -7.28 3.26
C PHE A 166 5.51 -7.54 4.45
N PHE A 167 4.19 -7.59 4.23
CA PHE A 167 3.21 -7.83 5.30
C PHE A 167 3.37 -9.20 5.98
N VAL A 168 3.73 -10.23 5.24
CA VAL A 168 3.94 -11.57 5.81
C VAL A 168 5.21 -11.61 6.63
N PHE A 169 6.32 -11.14 6.09
CA PHE A 169 7.64 -11.33 6.71
C PHE A 169 7.97 -10.33 7.82
N GLN A 170 7.34 -9.15 7.86
CA GLN A 170 7.53 -8.18 8.95
C GLN A 170 6.96 -8.64 10.30
N LYS A 171 5.97 -9.57 10.29
CA LYS A 171 5.27 -10.01 11.52
C LYS A 171 6.23 -10.41 12.65
N SER A 172 7.34 -11.08 12.34
CA SER A 172 8.30 -11.51 13.35
C SER A 172 9.05 -10.37 14.04
N LEU A 173 9.11 -9.18 13.44
CA LEU A 173 9.75 -8.01 14.02
C LEU A 173 8.83 -7.29 15.02
N HIS A 174 7.51 -7.39 14.86
CA HIS A 174 6.54 -6.78 15.79
C HIS A 174 6.62 -7.29 17.24
N TYR A 175 7.26 -8.46 17.46
CA TYR A 175 7.51 -8.95 18.82
C TYR A 175 8.66 -8.24 19.55
N ARG A 176 9.50 -7.50 18.81
CA ARG A 176 10.71 -6.87 19.32
C ARG A 176 10.73 -5.35 19.21
N TYR A 177 10.01 -4.82 18.25
CA TYR A 177 9.99 -3.40 17.92
C TYR A 177 8.57 -2.87 17.91
N THR A 178 8.42 -1.61 18.29
CA THR A 178 7.13 -0.91 18.18
C THR A 178 6.78 -0.64 16.72
N PRO A 179 5.50 -0.45 16.38
CA PRO A 179 5.10 -0.08 15.02
C PRO A 179 5.79 1.18 14.51
N LEU A 180 6.00 2.18 15.37
CA LEU A 180 6.69 3.42 15.01
C LEU A 180 8.16 3.18 14.67
N GLU A 181 8.88 2.38 15.49
CA GLU A 181 10.27 1.98 15.21
C GLU A 181 10.39 1.26 13.87
N LEU A 182 9.53 0.26 13.63
CA LEU A 182 9.55 -0.49 12.38
C LEU A 182 9.25 0.39 11.16
N THR A 183 8.28 1.30 11.27
CA THR A 183 7.96 2.22 10.17
C THR A 183 9.15 3.12 9.86
N ALA A 184 9.79 3.68 10.89
CA ALA A 184 10.98 4.51 10.72
C ALA A 184 12.13 3.73 10.06
N TYR A 185 12.44 2.51 10.55
CA TYR A 185 13.51 1.69 10.00
C TYR A 185 13.26 1.31 8.53
N PHE A 186 12.04 0.87 8.20
CA PHE A 186 11.69 0.51 6.82
C PHE A 186 11.71 1.73 5.91
N THR A 187 11.24 2.90 6.39
CA THR A 187 11.28 4.14 5.63
C THR A 187 12.73 4.54 5.33
N TRP A 188 13.60 4.56 6.34
CA TRP A 188 15.01 4.91 6.13
C TRP A 188 15.72 3.92 5.21
N ALA A 189 15.56 2.60 5.47
CA ALA A 189 16.16 1.56 4.63
C ALA A 189 15.67 1.62 3.18
N GLY A 190 14.37 1.82 2.97
CA GLY A 190 13.76 1.87 1.65
C GLY A 190 13.98 3.19 0.92
N THR A 191 14.36 4.27 1.62
CA THR A 191 14.70 5.55 1.00
C THR A 191 16.09 5.53 0.36
N LEU A 192 17.02 4.75 0.90
CA LEU A 192 18.42 4.71 0.42
C LEU A 192 18.55 4.46 -1.09
N PRO A 193 17.85 3.48 -1.69
CA PRO A 193 17.95 3.26 -3.13
C PRO A 193 17.43 4.41 -3.99
N PHE A 194 16.52 5.23 -3.47
CA PHE A 194 15.96 6.37 -4.20
C PHE A 194 16.96 7.52 -4.39
N VAL A 195 18.09 7.52 -3.67
CA VAL A 195 19.14 8.53 -3.83
C VAL A 195 19.67 8.59 -5.28
N ILE A 196 19.56 7.51 -6.06
CA ILE A 196 19.91 7.51 -7.48
C ILE A 196 19.09 8.51 -8.32
N PHE A 197 17.92 8.92 -7.82
CA PHE A 197 17.05 9.88 -8.49
C PHE A 197 17.25 11.34 -8.04
N THR A 198 18.34 11.66 -7.34
CA THR A 198 18.62 13.05 -6.93
C THR A 198 19.15 13.96 -8.06
N PRO A 199 19.89 13.46 -9.09
CA PRO A 199 20.35 14.34 -10.18
C PRO A 199 19.16 15.00 -10.90
N GLY A 200 19.18 16.32 -11.03
CA GLY A 200 18.11 17.10 -11.67
C GLY A 200 16.87 17.35 -10.81
N LEU A 201 16.84 16.90 -9.56
CA LEU A 201 15.69 17.06 -8.68
C LEU A 201 15.30 18.54 -8.47
N PHE A 202 16.28 19.41 -8.25
CA PHE A 202 16.02 20.83 -8.00
C PHE A 202 15.36 21.50 -9.20
N GLU A 203 15.82 21.18 -10.40
CA GLU A 203 15.21 21.67 -11.65
C GLU A 203 13.78 21.15 -11.81
N SER A 204 13.55 19.86 -11.51
CA SER A 204 12.21 19.26 -11.54
C SER A 204 11.26 19.97 -10.58
N ILE A 205 11.69 20.31 -9.35
CA ILE A 205 10.88 21.05 -8.38
C ILE A 205 10.56 22.47 -8.89
N GLN A 206 11.54 23.14 -9.49
CA GLN A 206 11.33 24.51 -10.00
C GLN A 206 10.41 24.56 -11.22
N GLN A 207 10.46 23.57 -12.09
CA GLN A 207 9.66 23.49 -13.31
C GLN A 207 8.27 22.90 -13.06
N ALA A 208 8.09 22.17 -11.97
CA ALA A 208 6.81 21.56 -11.61
C ALA A 208 5.78 22.63 -11.23
N THR A 209 4.51 22.34 -11.52
CA THR A 209 3.40 23.19 -11.10
C THR A 209 3.30 23.27 -9.57
N LEU A 210 2.67 24.35 -9.07
CA LEU A 210 2.40 24.49 -7.64
C LEU A 210 1.59 23.28 -7.12
N GLU A 211 0.58 22.84 -7.88
CA GLU A 211 -0.23 21.67 -7.55
C GLU A 211 0.63 20.40 -7.41
N ALA A 212 1.56 20.16 -8.35
CA ALA A 212 2.46 19.03 -8.30
C ALA A 212 3.38 19.07 -7.08
N ASN A 213 3.94 20.23 -6.74
CA ASN A 213 4.78 20.42 -5.57
C ASN A 213 3.99 20.19 -4.25
N LEU A 214 2.76 20.73 -4.15
CA LEU A 214 1.89 20.50 -2.99
C LEU A 214 1.47 19.04 -2.89
N SER A 215 1.19 18.38 -4.01
CA SER A 215 0.86 16.94 -4.06
C SER A 215 2.04 16.07 -3.64
N ALA A 216 3.25 16.40 -4.10
CA ALA A 216 4.48 15.72 -3.67
C ALA A 216 4.73 15.88 -2.16
N LEU A 217 4.57 17.10 -1.64
CA LEU A 217 4.65 17.38 -0.21
C LEU A 217 3.58 16.61 0.58
N TYR A 218 2.32 16.65 0.11
CA TYR A 218 1.23 15.90 0.69
C TYR A 218 1.57 14.40 0.80
N THR A 219 2.05 13.80 -0.30
CA THR A 219 2.36 12.36 -0.34
C THR A 219 3.54 11.98 0.57
N GLY A 220 4.46 12.88 0.86
CA GLY A 220 5.55 12.68 1.80
C GLY A 220 5.11 12.79 3.28
N ILE A 221 4.22 13.72 3.59
CA ILE A 221 3.76 13.99 4.96
C ILE A 221 2.64 13.03 5.36
N PHE A 222 1.54 13.03 4.62
CA PHE A 222 0.31 12.36 5.05
C PHE A 222 0.36 10.84 4.84
N PRO A 223 0.51 10.28 3.62
CA PRO A 223 0.54 8.84 3.42
C PRO A 223 1.76 8.15 4.02
N ALA A 224 2.93 8.77 3.89
CA ALA A 224 4.19 8.14 4.26
C ALA A 224 4.56 8.29 5.75
N ALA A 225 3.92 9.22 6.49
CA ALA A 225 4.15 9.38 7.93
C ALA A 225 2.84 9.34 8.75
N ILE A 226 1.92 10.29 8.54
CA ILE A 226 0.71 10.44 9.39
C ILE A 226 -0.19 9.20 9.30
N ALA A 227 -0.42 8.66 8.10
CA ALA A 227 -1.26 7.49 7.92
C ALA A 227 -0.75 6.26 8.68
N TYR A 228 0.56 6.06 8.75
CA TYR A 228 1.14 4.98 9.55
C TYR A 228 0.91 5.16 11.05
N ILE A 229 0.99 6.40 11.55
CA ILE A 229 0.73 6.71 12.97
C ILE A 229 -0.75 6.47 13.30
N THR A 230 -1.66 6.96 12.45
CA THR A 230 -3.11 6.77 12.65
C THR A 230 -3.49 5.29 12.52
N TRP A 231 -2.87 4.55 11.60
CA TRP A 231 -3.06 3.11 11.44
C TRP A 231 -2.60 2.32 12.67
N ALA A 232 -1.38 2.59 13.15
CA ALA A 232 -0.86 1.96 14.36
C ALA A 232 -1.75 2.25 15.57
N THR A 233 -2.25 3.50 15.69
CA THR A 233 -3.20 3.90 16.74
C THR A 233 -4.54 3.16 16.59
N ALA A 234 -5.08 3.03 15.39
CA ALA A 234 -6.30 2.27 15.16
C ALA A 234 -6.16 0.80 15.59
N LEU A 235 -5.02 0.17 15.22
CA LEU A 235 -4.72 -1.22 15.60
C LEU A 235 -4.54 -1.41 17.10
N SER A 236 -3.98 -0.44 17.81
CA SER A 236 -3.82 -0.51 19.28
C SER A 236 -5.14 -0.37 20.03
N LEU A 237 -6.11 0.34 19.46
CA LEU A 237 -7.40 0.64 20.08
C LEU A 237 -8.54 -0.29 19.63
N GLY A 238 -8.35 -1.05 18.54
CA GLY A 238 -9.38 -1.87 17.93
C GLY A 238 -8.92 -3.30 17.68
N ARG A 239 -9.88 -4.21 17.40
CA ARG A 239 -9.55 -5.58 16.97
C ARG A 239 -8.90 -5.51 15.59
N ALA A 240 -7.72 -6.09 15.44
CA ALA A 240 -6.96 -6.07 14.20
C ALA A 240 -7.79 -6.48 12.96
N SER A 241 -8.60 -7.55 13.08
CA SER A 241 -9.46 -8.01 11.97
C SER A 241 -10.52 -6.97 11.54
N THR A 242 -11.03 -6.18 12.48
CA THR A 242 -12.03 -5.13 12.17
C THR A 242 -11.36 -3.87 11.62
N VAL A 243 -10.18 -3.53 12.12
CA VAL A 243 -9.41 -2.38 11.61
C VAL A 243 -8.93 -2.67 10.19
N THR A 244 -8.35 -3.85 9.94
CA THR A 244 -7.83 -4.20 8.60
C THR A 244 -8.94 -4.36 7.56
N SER A 245 -10.19 -4.69 7.95
CA SER A 245 -11.30 -4.70 7.00
C SER A 245 -11.64 -3.32 6.44
N MET A 246 -11.25 -2.23 7.11
CA MET A 246 -11.43 -0.88 6.57
C MET A 246 -10.61 -0.64 5.29
N LEU A 247 -9.50 -1.38 5.08
CA LEU A 247 -8.71 -1.27 3.85
C LEU A 247 -9.49 -1.66 2.57
N TYR A 248 -10.59 -2.42 2.70
CA TYR A 248 -11.44 -2.72 1.54
C TYR A 248 -12.18 -1.50 0.99
N VAL A 249 -12.23 -0.41 1.75
CA VAL A 249 -12.81 0.86 1.31
C VAL A 249 -11.78 1.68 0.52
N GLU A 250 -10.48 1.39 0.65
CA GLU A 250 -9.39 2.15 0.01
C GLU A 250 -9.55 2.28 -1.52
N PRO A 251 -9.86 1.21 -2.29
CA PRO A 251 -10.10 1.33 -3.73
C PRO A 251 -11.27 2.25 -4.07
N VAL A 252 -12.33 2.25 -3.25
CA VAL A 252 -13.48 3.13 -3.45
C VAL A 252 -13.08 4.59 -3.26
N ILE A 253 -12.28 4.88 -2.23
CA ILE A 253 -11.74 6.22 -2.00
C ILE A 253 -10.81 6.62 -3.15
N ALA A 254 -9.93 5.72 -3.61
CA ALA A 254 -9.02 5.99 -4.71
C ALA A 254 -9.78 6.38 -6.00
N ILE A 255 -10.84 5.65 -6.36
CA ILE A 255 -11.68 5.96 -7.51
C ILE A 255 -12.39 7.30 -7.31
N PHE A 256 -13.00 7.51 -6.14
CA PHE A 256 -13.75 8.72 -5.85
C PHE A 256 -12.86 9.98 -5.90
N VAL A 257 -11.67 9.91 -5.29
CA VAL A 257 -10.72 11.04 -5.29
C VAL A 257 -10.12 11.26 -6.68
N ALA A 258 -9.80 10.21 -7.43
CA ALA A 258 -9.32 10.32 -8.81
C ALA A 258 -10.37 10.98 -9.72
N TRP A 259 -11.65 10.62 -9.55
CA TRP A 259 -12.73 11.28 -10.26
C TRP A 259 -12.87 12.75 -9.88
N LEU A 260 -12.94 13.05 -8.59
CA LEU A 260 -13.20 14.40 -8.11
C LEU A 260 -12.04 15.37 -8.42
N TRP A 261 -10.80 14.89 -8.31
CA TRP A 261 -9.60 15.74 -8.46
C TRP A 261 -9.07 15.76 -9.89
N LEU A 262 -9.02 14.60 -10.56
CA LEU A 262 -8.36 14.45 -11.86
C LEU A 262 -9.36 14.23 -13.00
N ASN A 263 -10.66 14.12 -12.69
CA ASN A 263 -11.69 13.71 -13.63
C ASN A 263 -11.39 12.39 -14.35
N GLU A 264 -10.68 11.48 -13.66
CA GLU A 264 -10.30 10.16 -14.16
C GLU A 264 -11.31 9.10 -13.69
N TRP A 265 -11.85 8.30 -14.65
CA TRP A 265 -12.65 7.13 -14.37
C TRP A 265 -11.93 5.86 -14.84
N PRO A 266 -11.91 4.80 -14.01
CA PRO A 266 -11.49 3.49 -14.47
C PRO A 266 -12.40 2.98 -15.58
N SER A 267 -11.90 2.10 -16.44
CA SER A 267 -12.75 1.43 -17.42
C SER A 267 -13.84 0.58 -16.74
N THR A 268 -14.95 0.37 -17.44
CA THR A 268 -16.04 -0.49 -16.93
C THR A 268 -15.52 -1.89 -16.58
N LEU A 269 -14.60 -2.45 -17.39
CA LEU A 269 -14.01 -3.74 -17.14
C LEU A 269 -13.16 -3.74 -15.86
N SER A 270 -12.38 -2.67 -15.62
CA SER A 270 -11.63 -2.50 -14.36
C SER A 270 -12.54 -2.38 -13.15
N LEU A 271 -13.67 -1.66 -13.26
CA LEU A 271 -14.64 -1.54 -12.17
C LEU A 271 -15.28 -2.89 -11.82
N ILE A 272 -15.71 -3.65 -12.83
CA ILE A 272 -16.24 -5.01 -12.63
C ILE A 272 -15.17 -5.89 -11.99
N GLY A 273 -13.93 -5.83 -12.49
CA GLY A 273 -12.80 -6.57 -11.93
C GLY A 273 -12.53 -6.21 -10.47
N GLY A 274 -12.63 -4.92 -10.10
CA GLY A 274 -12.47 -4.45 -8.72
C GLY A 274 -13.53 -5.03 -7.78
N ILE A 275 -14.79 -5.03 -8.19
CA ILE A 275 -15.89 -5.64 -7.43
C ILE A 275 -15.65 -7.15 -7.25
N VAL A 276 -15.26 -7.85 -8.32
CA VAL A 276 -14.95 -9.29 -8.28
C VAL A 276 -13.75 -9.56 -7.37
N ALA A 277 -12.67 -8.78 -7.45
CA ALA A 277 -11.49 -8.95 -6.59
C ALA A 277 -11.84 -8.77 -5.11
N ILE A 278 -12.57 -7.72 -4.75
CA ILE A 278 -13.02 -7.46 -3.38
C ILE A 278 -13.92 -8.60 -2.87
N SER A 279 -14.85 -9.09 -3.70
CA SER A 279 -15.72 -10.22 -3.32
C SER A 279 -14.92 -11.49 -3.02
N GLY A 280 -13.89 -11.79 -3.82
CA GLY A 280 -12.95 -12.88 -3.56
C GLY A 280 -12.25 -12.75 -2.20
N VAL A 281 -11.76 -11.56 -1.87
CA VAL A 281 -11.14 -11.29 -0.57
C VAL A 281 -12.12 -11.44 0.60
N VAL A 282 -13.37 -11.00 0.43
CA VAL A 282 -14.42 -11.18 1.45
C VAL A 282 -14.70 -12.68 1.68
N VAL A 283 -14.74 -13.49 0.63
CA VAL A 283 -14.92 -14.95 0.72
C VAL A 283 -13.75 -15.59 1.47
N VAL A 284 -12.50 -15.27 1.12
CA VAL A 284 -11.30 -15.79 1.83
C VAL A 284 -11.36 -15.47 3.32
N ASN A 285 -11.67 -14.22 3.69
CA ASN A 285 -11.63 -13.77 5.07
C ASN A 285 -12.88 -14.15 5.87
N GLY A 286 -14.05 -14.20 5.25
CA GLY A 286 -15.33 -14.47 5.92
C GLY A 286 -15.54 -15.97 6.23
N LEU A 287 -15.33 -16.82 5.22
CA LEU A 287 -15.59 -18.26 5.34
C LEU A 287 -14.38 -19.04 5.87
N GLY A 288 -13.15 -18.59 5.62
CA GLY A 288 -11.94 -19.22 6.15
C GLY A 288 -11.84 -19.18 7.69
N LYS A 289 -12.41 -18.16 8.34
CA LYS A 289 -12.46 -18.08 9.82
C LYS A 289 -13.43 -19.08 10.45
N LYS A 290 -14.49 -19.48 9.76
CA LYS A 290 -15.51 -20.40 10.30
C LYS A 290 -14.94 -21.82 10.49
N HIS A 291 -14.10 -22.27 9.55
CA HIS A 291 -13.44 -23.59 9.65
C HIS A 291 -12.36 -23.65 10.74
N ARG A 292 -11.60 -22.57 10.95
CA ARG A 292 -10.55 -22.53 11.98
C ARG A 292 -11.11 -22.56 13.42
N ASN A 293 -12.33 -22.03 13.63
CA ASN A 293 -13.01 -22.08 14.93
C ASN A 293 -13.67 -23.43 15.20
N ILE A 294 -14.08 -24.18 14.17
CA ILE A 294 -14.67 -25.51 14.32
C ILE A 294 -13.59 -26.53 14.65
N SER A 295 -12.42 -26.46 13.99
CA SER A 295 -11.31 -27.38 14.27
C SER A 295 -10.67 -27.17 15.66
N LYS A 296 -10.71 -25.93 16.20
CA LYS A 296 -10.25 -25.63 17.57
C LYS A 296 -11.26 -26.01 18.66
N LYS A 297 -12.52 -26.27 18.31
CA LYS A 297 -13.54 -26.76 19.25
C LYS A 297 -13.65 -28.30 19.23
N ALA A 298 -13.05 -28.95 18.23
CA ALA A 298 -13.08 -30.40 18.05
C ALA A 298 -11.75 -31.10 18.45
N ALA A 299 -10.74 -30.33 18.87
CA ALA A 299 -9.49 -30.78 19.46
C ALA A 299 -9.40 -30.34 20.94
#